data_d0d3bb572010963c727fa82b44fcb500
#
_entry.id   d0d3bb572010963c727fa82b44fcb500
#
_cell.length_a   1.000
_cell.length_b   1.000
_cell.length_c   1.000
_cell.angle_alpha   90.00
_cell.angle_beta   90.00
_cell.angle_gamma   90.00
#
_symmetry.space_group_name_H-M   'P 1'
#
loop_
_entity.id
_entity.type
_entity.pdbx_description
1 polymer ?
#
loop_
_entity_poly.entity_id
_entity_poly.type
_entity_poly.pdbx_seq_one_letter_code
_entity_poly.pdbx_strand_id
1 'polypeptide(L)'
;MRRNQRNYKRKKLVIKNKKAFARSVSILLIIIGLCMAIYFGRSIFKEKFVMPVFSTETSQTTQNETPENAEEKEVPENATFTMAVTGDIMCHNTQYKDAYDTTTGTYDFSYVFEDVKYYIQTADIAIGNLETTFAGSEVGYSSYPTFNTPEALAYNLKNIGFDVLTTANNHSLDKGYSGLESTINYLDDADIAHTGTFNSPEAQNTILYKYVKGVKIAFLSYTYGTNGIPVPSGKEYCINLIDKNLIASQLELAKQENPDLICVSMHWGEEYRTTPNDTQKELADFLFQNGADIILGNHSHVLEPMEKRTITLEDGTTKDGFVIYSLGNFISGQVKELTKDTAILNLTITKNGETGKITIDNASYIPLYMYKSSASTKAFKLLDINKEISAYEAQSPEAVSTTVYNTLVNELGKIKKILGEQ
;
A
#
# COMPACT_ATOMS: atom_id res chain seq x y z
N MET A 1 61.85 -13.66 20.62
CA MET A 1 61.99 -12.52 19.71
C MET A 1 62.15 -13.00 18.30
N ARG A 2 61.10 -12.91 17.44
CA ARG A 2 61.20 -12.90 15.98
C ARG A 2 59.95 -12.21 15.45
N ARG A 3 60.12 -10.96 14.94
CA ARG A 3 59.11 -10.17 14.24
C ARG A 3 58.86 -10.77 12.87
N ASN A 4 57.63 -11.13 12.52
CA ASN A 4 57.22 -11.41 11.17
C ASN A 4 56.57 -10.16 10.58
N GLN A 5 57.29 -9.49 9.65
CA GLN A 5 56.76 -8.47 8.79
C GLN A 5 55.99 -9.14 7.64
N ARG A 6 54.67 -8.91 7.55
CA ARG A 6 53.86 -9.28 6.39
C ARG A 6 53.94 -8.15 5.36
N ASN A 7 54.60 -8.41 4.24
CA ASN A 7 54.62 -7.59 3.03
C ASN A 7 53.26 -7.60 2.35
N TYR A 8 52.58 -6.46 2.31
CA TYR A 8 51.41 -6.22 1.48
C TYR A 8 51.86 -5.93 0.04
N LYS A 9 51.76 -6.91 -0.86
CA LYS A 9 51.91 -6.70 -2.32
C LYS A 9 50.63 -6.05 -2.87
N ARG A 10 50.65 -4.77 -3.24
CA ARG A 10 49.63 -4.11 -4.04
C ARG A 10 49.59 -4.76 -5.44
N LYS A 11 48.50 -5.46 -5.79
CA LYS A 11 48.25 -5.91 -7.14
C LYS A 11 47.88 -4.69 -7.99
N LYS A 12 48.73 -4.30 -8.96
CA LYS A 12 48.35 -3.36 -10.03
C LYS A 12 47.40 -4.08 -10.97
N LEU A 13 46.17 -3.51 -11.15
CA LEU A 13 45.26 -3.95 -12.20
C LEU A 13 45.86 -3.61 -13.56
N VAL A 14 46.23 -4.61 -14.34
CA VAL A 14 46.70 -4.46 -15.71
C VAL A 14 45.51 -4.66 -16.65
N ILE A 15 45.07 -3.58 -17.30
CA ILE A 15 43.99 -3.64 -18.29
C ILE A 15 44.52 -4.38 -19.52
N LYS A 16 44.10 -5.65 -19.67
CA LYS A 16 44.57 -6.56 -20.74
C LYS A 16 44.10 -6.18 -22.17
N ASN A 17 43.14 -5.26 -22.31
CA ASN A 17 42.64 -4.89 -23.65
C ASN A 17 42.31 -3.39 -23.74
N LYS A 18 43.32 -2.57 -23.98
CA LYS A 18 43.22 -1.11 -24.11
C LYS A 18 42.22 -0.66 -25.21
N LYS A 19 42.05 -1.44 -26.28
CA LYS A 19 41.10 -1.10 -27.37
C LYS A 19 39.63 -1.33 -26.96
N ALA A 20 39.36 -2.37 -26.20
CA ALA A 20 38.02 -2.62 -25.70
C ALA A 20 37.61 -1.58 -24.65
N PHE A 21 38.51 -1.22 -23.73
CA PHE A 21 38.30 -0.17 -22.74
C PHE A 21 38.04 1.21 -23.37
N ALA A 22 38.85 1.58 -24.39
CA ALA A 22 38.64 2.84 -25.12
C ALA A 22 37.27 2.87 -25.84
N ARG A 23 36.80 1.77 -26.40
CA ARG A 23 35.47 1.67 -27.04
C ARG A 23 34.36 1.83 -26.02
N SER A 24 34.47 1.21 -24.85
CA SER A 24 33.46 1.33 -23.78
C SER A 24 33.37 2.75 -23.24
N VAL A 25 34.49 3.45 -23.07
CA VAL A 25 34.54 4.86 -22.65
C VAL A 25 33.91 5.77 -23.72
N SER A 26 34.20 5.52 -25.01
CA SER A 26 33.60 6.31 -26.10
C SER A 26 32.08 6.12 -26.20
N ILE A 27 31.55 4.91 -25.99
CA ILE A 27 30.10 4.64 -25.96
C ILE A 27 29.44 5.37 -24.78
N LEU A 28 30.07 5.34 -23.61
CA LEU A 28 29.55 6.02 -22.42
C LEU A 28 29.48 7.55 -22.62
N LEU A 29 30.48 8.14 -23.24
CA LEU A 29 30.51 9.57 -23.58
C LEU A 29 29.44 9.98 -24.60
N ILE A 30 29.16 9.11 -25.56
CA ILE A 30 28.07 9.32 -26.54
C ILE A 30 26.71 9.28 -25.85
N ILE A 31 26.47 8.33 -24.91
CA ILE A 31 25.22 8.22 -24.15
C ILE A 31 25.03 9.46 -23.27
N ILE A 32 26.07 9.92 -22.59
CA ILE A 32 26.02 11.16 -21.75
C ILE A 32 25.71 12.38 -22.64
N GLY A 33 26.32 12.49 -23.83
CA GLY A 33 26.04 13.56 -24.78
C GLY A 33 24.59 13.55 -25.28
N LEU A 34 24.02 12.38 -25.58
CA LEU A 34 22.63 12.21 -25.96
C LEU A 34 21.66 12.59 -24.82
N CYS A 35 21.95 12.16 -23.59
CA CYS A 35 21.13 12.51 -22.43
C CYS A 35 21.15 14.03 -22.17
N MET A 36 22.30 14.70 -22.30
CA MET A 36 22.39 16.15 -22.20
C MET A 36 21.66 16.87 -23.33
N ALA A 37 21.73 16.39 -24.57
CA ALA A 37 20.99 16.97 -25.68
C ALA A 37 19.47 16.85 -25.49
N ILE A 38 18.96 15.74 -24.92
CA ILE A 38 17.54 15.57 -24.57
C ILE A 38 17.15 16.49 -23.43
N TYR A 39 17.99 16.62 -22.41
CA TYR A 39 17.73 17.51 -21.27
C TYR A 39 17.68 18.99 -21.66
N PHE A 40 18.64 19.47 -22.45
CA PHE A 40 18.66 20.85 -22.97
C PHE A 40 17.60 21.09 -24.05
N GLY A 41 17.29 20.09 -24.88
CA GLY A 41 16.21 20.19 -25.88
C GLY A 41 14.84 20.38 -25.22
N ARG A 42 14.57 19.70 -24.09
CA ARG A 42 13.34 19.91 -23.30
C ARG A 42 13.26 21.27 -22.62
N SER A 43 14.40 21.85 -22.23
CA SER A 43 14.46 23.18 -21.62
C SER A 43 14.16 24.29 -22.63
N ILE A 44 14.60 24.14 -23.87
CA ILE A 44 14.39 25.15 -24.95
C ILE A 44 12.95 25.10 -25.50
N PHE A 45 12.26 23.95 -25.44
CA PHE A 45 10.89 23.80 -25.94
C PHE A 45 9.82 24.38 -24.99
N LYS A 46 10.17 24.73 -23.74
CA LYS A 46 9.23 25.32 -22.76
C LYS A 46 9.05 26.83 -22.90
N GLU A 47 9.87 27.53 -23.68
CA GLU A 47 9.86 29.00 -23.73
C GLU A 47 9.34 29.66 -25.00
N LYS A 48 8.88 28.92 -26.03
CA LYS A 48 8.40 29.55 -27.25
C LYS A 48 7.16 28.88 -27.86
N PHE A 49 6.00 29.18 -27.32
CA PHE A 49 4.77 29.14 -28.11
C PHE A 49 3.83 30.25 -27.61
N VAL A 50 4.14 31.50 -28.02
CA VAL A 50 3.16 32.60 -28.05
C VAL A 50 2.83 32.78 -29.52
N MET A 51 1.58 32.52 -29.91
CA MET A 51 1.09 32.81 -31.24
C MET A 51 0.94 34.33 -31.41
N PRO A 52 1.33 34.91 -32.55
CA PRO A 52 1.06 36.31 -32.82
C PRO A 52 -0.39 36.50 -33.25
N VAL A 53 -1.07 37.38 -32.55
CA VAL A 53 -2.39 37.91 -32.94
C VAL A 53 -2.19 38.88 -34.12
N PHE A 54 -2.82 38.62 -35.26
CA PHE A 54 -2.91 39.55 -36.38
C PHE A 54 -3.89 40.66 -36.01
N SER A 55 -3.42 41.88 -35.92
CA SER A 55 -4.22 43.11 -35.87
C SER A 55 -4.56 43.58 -37.28
N THR A 56 -5.82 43.68 -37.60
CA THR A 56 -6.32 44.50 -38.69
C THR A 56 -7.01 45.70 -38.09
N GLU A 57 -6.43 46.88 -38.30
CA GLU A 57 -7.08 48.16 -38.06
C GLU A 57 -8.22 48.40 -39.07
N THR A 58 -9.37 48.85 -38.64
CA THR A 58 -10.10 49.95 -39.29
C THR A 58 -11.24 50.51 -38.41
N SER A 59 -11.09 51.80 -38.09
CA SER A 59 -12.08 52.92 -37.98
C SER A 59 -13.32 52.82 -37.11
N GLN A 60 -13.27 53.60 -36.03
CA GLN A 60 -14.27 54.58 -35.51
C GLN A 60 -15.79 54.30 -35.64
N THR A 61 -16.53 54.18 -34.53
CA THR A 61 -17.35 55.29 -33.93
C THR A 61 -18.30 54.74 -32.85
N THR A 62 -18.51 55.59 -31.84
CA THR A 62 -19.62 55.67 -30.88
C THR A 62 -19.60 54.76 -29.64
N GLN A 63 -19.51 55.50 -28.53
CA GLN A 63 -19.77 55.12 -27.14
C GLN A 63 -21.10 54.41 -26.97
N ASN A 64 -21.07 53.27 -26.30
CA ASN A 64 -22.11 52.82 -25.40
C ASN A 64 -21.45 52.05 -24.28
N GLU A 65 -21.58 52.53 -23.08
CA GLU A 65 -21.23 51.86 -21.87
C GLU A 65 -22.03 50.56 -21.76
N THR A 66 -21.34 49.44 -21.82
CA THR A 66 -21.90 48.10 -21.51
C THR A 66 -21.27 47.63 -20.21
N PRO A 67 -22.02 46.95 -19.32
CA PRO A 67 -21.58 46.68 -17.96
C PRO A 67 -20.37 45.72 -17.96
N GLU A 68 -19.48 46.03 -17.04
CA GLU A 68 -18.32 45.26 -16.60
C GLU A 68 -18.62 43.76 -16.62
N ASN A 69 -17.96 43.04 -17.52
CA ASN A 69 -17.99 41.60 -17.58
C ASN A 69 -17.29 41.14 -16.32
N ALA A 70 -18.05 40.74 -15.29
CA ALA A 70 -17.53 39.99 -14.17
C ALA A 70 -16.89 38.75 -14.78
N GLU A 71 -15.56 38.64 -14.72
CA GLU A 71 -14.86 37.38 -14.97
C GLU A 71 -15.51 36.31 -14.08
N GLU A 72 -16.26 35.42 -14.70
CA GLU A 72 -16.82 34.25 -14.05
C GLU A 72 -15.60 33.45 -13.57
N LYS A 73 -15.27 33.55 -12.27
CA LYS A 73 -14.21 32.74 -11.64
C LYS A 73 -14.60 31.31 -11.85
N GLU A 74 -13.83 30.57 -12.66
CA GLU A 74 -13.98 29.12 -12.76
C GLU A 74 -13.91 28.52 -11.34
N VAL A 75 -15.03 27.95 -10.91
CA VAL A 75 -15.08 27.22 -9.63
C VAL A 75 -14.28 25.93 -9.81
N PRO A 76 -13.25 25.67 -9.00
CA PRO A 76 -12.49 24.45 -9.13
C PRO A 76 -13.40 23.21 -9.00
N GLU A 77 -13.27 22.27 -9.92
CA GLU A 77 -14.07 21.06 -9.92
C GLU A 77 -13.75 20.17 -8.68
N ASN A 78 -14.76 19.43 -8.21
CA ASN A 78 -14.56 18.42 -7.17
C ASN A 78 -13.67 17.28 -7.68
N ALA A 79 -12.75 16.80 -6.85
CA ALA A 79 -11.92 15.65 -7.14
C ALA A 79 -12.42 14.43 -6.37
N THR A 80 -12.97 13.44 -7.08
CA THR A 80 -13.46 12.20 -6.49
C THR A 80 -12.56 11.03 -6.88
N PHE A 81 -12.15 10.22 -5.90
CA PHE A 81 -11.34 9.03 -6.12
C PHE A 81 -11.82 7.85 -5.25
N THR A 82 -11.40 6.65 -5.65
CA THR A 82 -11.68 5.40 -4.97
C THR A 82 -10.41 4.81 -4.36
N MET A 83 -10.55 4.27 -3.14
CA MET A 83 -9.47 3.60 -2.41
C MET A 83 -9.90 2.16 -2.12
N ALA A 84 -9.14 1.18 -2.61
CA ALA A 84 -9.30 -0.22 -2.26
C ALA A 84 -8.32 -0.58 -1.13
N VAL A 85 -8.83 -1.16 -0.04
CA VAL A 85 -7.99 -1.52 1.11
C VAL A 85 -8.19 -2.99 1.44
N THR A 86 -7.08 -3.70 1.67
CA THR A 86 -7.05 -5.11 2.06
C THR A 86 -6.33 -5.32 3.38
N GLY A 87 -6.62 -6.42 4.05
CA GLY A 87 -6.00 -6.78 5.33
C GLY A 87 -4.62 -7.44 5.19
N ASP A 88 -4.34 -8.38 6.10
CA ASP A 88 -3.04 -8.99 6.30
C ASP A 88 -2.65 -9.91 5.12
N ILE A 89 -1.54 -9.58 4.48
CA ILE A 89 -0.93 -10.38 3.41
C ILE A 89 0.14 -11.24 4.05
N MET A 90 -0.24 -12.48 4.38
CA MET A 90 0.63 -13.50 4.97
C MET A 90 0.89 -14.61 3.95
N CYS A 91 2.03 -15.28 4.04
CA CYS A 91 2.30 -16.44 3.19
C CYS A 91 2.80 -17.63 4.01
N HIS A 92 1.92 -18.59 4.23
CA HIS A 92 2.26 -19.84 4.93
C HIS A 92 2.94 -20.85 4.00
N ASN A 93 3.62 -21.84 4.60
CA ASN A 93 4.35 -22.86 3.84
C ASN A 93 3.48 -23.63 2.85
N THR A 94 2.19 -23.81 3.15
CA THR A 94 1.24 -24.45 2.23
C THR A 94 0.97 -23.60 1.01
N GLN A 95 1.02 -22.27 1.13
CA GLN A 95 0.76 -21.34 0.05
C GLN A 95 1.99 -21.19 -0.87
N TYR A 96 3.20 -20.96 -0.32
CA TYR A 96 4.37 -20.85 -1.21
C TYR A 96 4.74 -22.18 -1.87
N LYS A 97 4.45 -23.32 -1.24
CA LYS A 97 4.60 -24.63 -1.90
C LYS A 97 3.60 -24.84 -3.03
N ASP A 98 2.38 -24.32 -2.86
CA ASP A 98 1.31 -24.35 -3.86
C ASP A 98 1.63 -23.43 -5.06
N ALA A 99 2.30 -22.30 -4.79
CA ALA A 99 2.73 -21.34 -5.80
C ALA A 99 4.03 -21.73 -6.55
N TYR A 100 4.72 -22.80 -6.13
CA TYR A 100 5.97 -23.23 -6.74
C TYR A 100 5.72 -24.04 -8.00
N ASP A 101 6.24 -23.56 -9.13
CA ASP A 101 6.23 -24.29 -10.40
C ASP A 101 7.52 -25.13 -10.52
N THR A 102 7.39 -26.43 -10.43
CA THR A 102 8.52 -27.38 -10.53
C THR A 102 9.14 -27.43 -11.92
N THR A 103 8.44 -26.95 -12.96
CA THR A 103 8.93 -26.94 -14.34
C THR A 103 9.90 -25.78 -14.58
N THR A 104 9.57 -24.62 -14.02
CA THR A 104 10.37 -23.39 -14.18
C THR A 104 11.31 -23.14 -13.01
N GLY A 105 11.04 -23.75 -11.85
CA GLY A 105 11.77 -23.50 -10.61
C GLY A 105 11.46 -22.16 -9.97
N THR A 106 10.30 -21.54 -10.32
CA THR A 106 9.89 -20.20 -9.88
C THR A 106 8.61 -20.24 -9.06
N TYR A 107 8.31 -19.15 -8.38
CA TYR A 107 7.05 -18.94 -7.65
C TYR A 107 6.14 -18.00 -8.41
N ASP A 108 4.84 -18.33 -8.46
CA ASP A 108 3.81 -17.47 -9.03
C ASP A 108 2.55 -17.52 -8.15
N PHE A 109 2.19 -16.39 -7.56
CA PHE A 109 1.00 -16.24 -6.70
C PHE A 109 -0.17 -15.59 -7.43
N SER A 110 -0.04 -15.23 -8.70
CA SER A 110 -1.05 -14.47 -9.46
C SER A 110 -2.41 -15.14 -9.48
N TYR A 111 -2.44 -16.47 -9.56
CA TYR A 111 -3.67 -17.27 -9.59
C TYR A 111 -4.53 -17.14 -8.32
N VAL A 112 -3.94 -16.80 -7.18
CA VAL A 112 -4.67 -16.59 -5.92
C VAL A 112 -5.64 -15.43 -6.04
N PHE A 113 -5.30 -14.42 -6.83
CA PHE A 113 -5.99 -13.13 -6.92
C PHE A 113 -6.89 -12.99 -8.15
N GLU A 114 -7.01 -14.00 -9.01
CA GLU A 114 -7.71 -13.87 -10.31
C GLU A 114 -9.14 -13.34 -10.19
N ASP A 115 -9.88 -13.77 -9.17
CA ASP A 115 -11.25 -13.34 -8.98
C ASP A 115 -11.39 -11.92 -8.40
N VAL A 116 -10.33 -11.40 -7.79
CA VAL A 116 -10.36 -10.12 -7.03
C VAL A 116 -9.48 -9.02 -7.61
N LYS A 117 -8.54 -9.36 -8.50
CA LYS A 117 -7.60 -8.38 -9.09
C LYS A 117 -8.31 -7.18 -9.75
N TYR A 118 -9.49 -7.41 -10.34
CA TYR A 118 -10.27 -6.35 -10.96
C TYR A 118 -10.59 -5.22 -9.97
N TYR A 119 -10.98 -5.55 -8.75
CA TYR A 119 -11.34 -4.56 -7.73
C TYR A 119 -10.15 -3.73 -7.27
N ILE A 120 -8.96 -4.35 -7.25
CA ILE A 120 -7.70 -3.68 -6.88
C ILE A 120 -7.25 -2.77 -8.04
N GLN A 121 -7.25 -3.29 -9.28
CA GLN A 121 -6.79 -2.56 -10.47
C GLN A 121 -7.68 -1.40 -10.88
N THR A 122 -8.98 -1.44 -10.55
CA THR A 122 -9.93 -0.37 -10.91
C THR A 122 -10.04 0.72 -9.86
N ALA A 123 -9.52 0.50 -8.66
CA ALA A 123 -9.39 1.56 -7.68
C ALA A 123 -8.31 2.57 -8.10
N ASP A 124 -8.50 3.83 -7.72
CA ASP A 124 -7.52 4.89 -8.00
C ASP A 124 -6.26 4.77 -7.13
N ILE A 125 -6.36 4.08 -5.98
CA ILE A 125 -5.26 3.68 -5.12
C ILE A 125 -5.62 2.40 -4.36
N ALA A 126 -4.67 1.46 -4.28
CA ALA A 126 -4.83 0.20 -3.57
C ALA A 126 -3.78 0.02 -2.46
N ILE A 127 -4.25 -0.39 -1.26
CA ILE A 127 -3.45 -0.49 -0.04
C ILE A 127 -3.63 -1.87 0.59
N GLY A 128 -2.53 -2.44 1.13
CA GLY A 128 -2.56 -3.68 1.91
C GLY A 128 -1.55 -3.67 3.06
N ASN A 129 -1.71 -4.58 4.02
CA ASN A 129 -0.71 -4.79 5.08
C ASN A 129 0.15 -6.01 4.76
N LEU A 130 1.44 -5.81 4.51
CA LEU A 130 2.40 -6.89 4.24
C LEU A 130 2.89 -7.48 5.55
N GLU A 131 2.29 -8.58 5.98
CA GLU A 131 2.60 -9.25 7.25
C GLU A 131 3.51 -10.47 7.03
N THR A 132 4.64 -10.22 6.39
CA THR A 132 5.71 -11.18 6.17
C THR A 132 7.02 -10.46 5.85
N THR A 133 8.15 -11.18 5.85
CA THR A 133 9.42 -10.65 5.35
C THR A 133 9.80 -11.29 4.02
N PHE A 134 10.58 -10.56 3.21
CA PHE A 134 11.28 -11.04 2.02
C PHE A 134 12.79 -10.99 2.30
N ALA A 135 13.31 -12.02 2.96
CA ALA A 135 14.74 -12.11 3.29
C ALA A 135 15.57 -12.82 2.19
N GLY A 136 14.90 -13.24 1.11
CA GLY A 136 15.52 -13.92 -0.02
C GLY A 136 15.70 -15.43 0.17
N SER A 137 16.00 -16.13 -0.94
CA SER A 137 16.16 -17.59 -0.99
C SER A 137 17.38 -18.11 -0.23
N GLU A 138 18.45 -17.32 -0.10
CA GLU A 138 19.67 -17.69 0.60
C GLU A 138 19.43 -17.90 2.11
N VAL A 139 18.45 -17.20 2.70
CA VAL A 139 18.04 -17.39 4.11
C VAL A 139 17.16 -18.62 4.27
N GLY A 140 16.59 -19.13 3.18
CA GLY A 140 15.61 -20.21 3.16
C GLY A 140 14.20 -19.73 3.49
N TYR A 141 13.24 -20.09 2.62
CA TYR A 141 11.83 -19.74 2.85
C TYR A 141 11.25 -20.47 4.05
N SER A 142 10.44 -19.76 4.82
CA SER A 142 9.85 -20.26 6.07
C SER A 142 8.48 -19.66 6.34
N SER A 143 7.73 -20.33 7.20
CA SER A 143 6.39 -19.98 7.63
C SER A 143 6.39 -19.63 9.12
N TYR A 144 5.18 -19.54 9.71
CA TYR A 144 5.02 -19.38 11.16
C TYR A 144 5.98 -20.29 11.95
N PRO A 145 6.65 -19.84 13.02
CA PRO A 145 6.45 -18.53 13.69
C PRO A 145 7.27 -17.37 13.11
N THR A 146 8.20 -17.59 12.19
CA THR A 146 9.05 -16.56 11.60
C THR A 146 9.04 -16.66 10.08
N PHE A 147 8.32 -15.78 9.42
CA PHE A 147 8.10 -15.81 7.99
C PHE A 147 9.34 -15.38 7.19
N ASN A 148 9.57 -16.04 6.09
CA ASN A 148 10.39 -15.60 4.96
C ASN A 148 9.70 -16.10 3.69
N THR A 149 8.99 -15.22 3.03
CA THR A 149 8.17 -15.51 1.84
C THR A 149 9.01 -15.34 0.58
N PRO A 150 8.78 -16.17 -0.47
CA PRO A 150 9.37 -15.91 -1.77
C PRO A 150 9.05 -14.49 -2.27
N GLU A 151 10.08 -13.75 -2.62
CA GLU A 151 10.00 -12.36 -3.08
C GLU A 151 9.16 -12.17 -4.35
N ALA A 152 8.92 -13.23 -5.10
CA ALA A 152 7.96 -13.25 -6.21
C ALA A 152 6.57 -12.71 -5.81
N LEU A 153 6.18 -12.84 -4.54
CA LEU A 153 4.92 -12.28 -4.05
C LEU A 153 4.91 -10.74 -4.18
N ALA A 154 6.01 -10.04 -3.91
CA ALA A 154 6.07 -8.58 -4.07
C ALA A 154 5.74 -8.17 -5.51
N TYR A 155 6.36 -8.82 -6.50
CA TYR A 155 6.10 -8.53 -7.92
C TYR A 155 4.67 -8.91 -8.34
N ASN A 156 4.11 -10.01 -7.79
CA ASN A 156 2.72 -10.36 -8.05
C ASN A 156 1.76 -9.32 -7.45
N LEU A 157 2.01 -8.81 -6.25
CA LEU A 157 1.21 -7.74 -5.63
C LEU A 157 1.23 -6.47 -6.47
N LYS A 158 2.39 -6.05 -6.99
CA LYS A 158 2.48 -4.95 -7.95
C LYS A 158 1.65 -5.20 -9.20
N ASN A 159 1.77 -6.37 -9.78
CA ASN A 159 1.07 -6.72 -11.02
C ASN A 159 -0.46 -6.76 -10.88
N ILE A 160 -0.96 -7.06 -9.69
CA ILE A 160 -2.41 -7.00 -9.41
C ILE A 160 -2.90 -5.61 -9.01
N GLY A 161 -1.99 -4.62 -8.85
CA GLY A 161 -2.34 -3.22 -8.75
C GLY A 161 -2.12 -2.57 -7.37
N PHE A 162 -1.40 -3.19 -6.43
CA PHE A 162 -1.08 -2.53 -5.17
C PHE A 162 -0.12 -1.35 -5.38
N ASP A 163 -0.48 -0.20 -4.80
CA ASP A 163 0.27 1.06 -4.83
C ASP A 163 1.05 1.29 -3.54
N VAL A 164 0.46 0.90 -2.39
CA VAL A 164 1.03 1.12 -1.05
C VAL A 164 0.91 -0.15 -0.23
N LEU A 165 2.02 -0.57 0.40
CA LEU A 165 2.01 -1.61 1.42
C LEU A 165 2.47 -1.04 2.76
N THR A 166 1.67 -1.29 3.80
CA THR A 166 2.09 -1.02 5.18
C THR A 166 2.92 -2.19 5.69
N THR A 167 4.01 -1.90 6.39
CA THR A 167 5.01 -2.90 6.77
C THR A 167 5.29 -2.94 8.28
N ALA A 168 4.66 -2.04 9.08
CA ALA A 168 4.74 -2.12 10.54
C ALA A 168 3.75 -3.16 11.07
N ASN A 169 4.25 -4.34 11.39
CA ASN A 169 3.50 -5.43 11.99
C ASN A 169 4.41 -6.29 12.88
N ASN A 170 3.84 -7.25 13.61
CA ASN A 170 4.57 -8.09 14.53
C ASN A 170 5.55 -9.06 13.86
N HIS A 171 5.44 -9.28 12.54
CA HIS A 171 6.34 -10.11 11.73
C HIS A 171 7.44 -9.33 10.99
N SER A 172 7.51 -8.00 11.14
CA SER A 172 8.49 -7.16 10.43
C SER A 172 9.95 -7.51 10.73
N LEU A 173 10.24 -8.07 11.90
CA LEU A 173 11.59 -8.47 12.32
C LEU A 173 11.82 -9.99 12.33
N ASP A 174 10.98 -10.80 11.70
CA ASP A 174 11.08 -12.27 11.70
C ASP A 174 12.43 -12.80 11.21
N LYS A 175 13.11 -12.06 10.37
CA LYS A 175 14.48 -12.34 9.89
C LYS A 175 15.48 -11.27 10.33
N GLY A 176 15.19 -10.65 11.48
CA GLY A 176 16.02 -9.57 12.03
C GLY A 176 16.06 -8.34 11.15
N TYR A 177 16.97 -7.42 11.46
CA TYR A 177 17.12 -6.17 10.69
C TYR A 177 17.49 -6.42 9.22
N SER A 178 18.34 -7.41 8.94
CA SER A 178 18.70 -7.73 7.55
C SER A 178 17.52 -8.22 6.73
N GLY A 179 16.58 -8.97 7.34
CA GLY A 179 15.35 -9.38 6.67
C GLY A 179 14.40 -8.20 6.42
N LEU A 180 14.31 -7.27 7.38
CA LEU A 180 13.55 -6.02 7.23
C LEU A 180 14.13 -5.18 6.09
N GLU A 181 15.45 -4.94 6.09
CA GLU A 181 16.16 -4.18 5.05
C GLU A 181 16.01 -4.84 3.66
N SER A 182 16.10 -6.17 3.60
CA SER A 182 15.84 -6.94 2.37
C SER A 182 14.41 -6.78 1.89
N THR A 183 13.43 -6.78 2.80
CA THR A 183 12.01 -6.56 2.46
C THR A 183 11.79 -5.18 1.84
N ILE A 184 12.38 -4.13 2.41
CA ILE A 184 12.36 -2.77 1.85
C ILE A 184 12.91 -2.79 0.41
N ASN A 185 14.08 -3.40 0.20
CA ASN A 185 14.72 -3.45 -1.12
C ASN A 185 13.84 -4.17 -2.16
N TYR A 186 13.18 -5.29 -1.81
CA TYR A 186 12.29 -5.99 -2.74
C TYR A 186 11.01 -5.20 -3.06
N LEU A 187 10.50 -4.40 -2.11
CA LEU A 187 9.37 -3.51 -2.36
C LEU A 187 9.77 -2.34 -3.28
N ASP A 188 10.96 -1.76 -3.05
CA ASP A 188 11.53 -0.74 -3.92
C ASP A 188 11.75 -1.28 -5.35
N ASP A 189 12.35 -2.47 -5.49
CA ASP A 189 12.58 -3.14 -6.78
C ASP A 189 11.26 -3.48 -7.50
N ALA A 190 10.19 -3.78 -6.76
CA ALA A 190 8.86 -4.01 -7.29
C ALA A 190 8.10 -2.71 -7.60
N ASP A 191 8.66 -1.53 -7.31
CA ASP A 191 8.02 -0.22 -7.44
C ASP A 191 6.71 -0.12 -6.64
N ILE A 192 6.69 -0.65 -5.41
CA ILE A 192 5.57 -0.52 -4.46
C ILE A 192 5.99 0.44 -3.35
N ALA A 193 5.24 1.52 -3.18
CA ALA A 193 5.48 2.42 -2.06
C ALA A 193 5.14 1.73 -0.73
N HIS A 194 5.94 1.99 0.31
CA HIS A 194 5.75 1.34 1.60
C HIS A 194 6.05 2.28 2.77
N THR A 195 5.49 1.98 3.94
CA THR A 195 5.72 2.74 5.16
C THR A 195 5.53 1.87 6.40
N GLY A 196 6.20 2.25 7.50
CA GLY A 196 6.13 1.57 8.79
C GLY A 196 7.42 0.89 9.20
N THR A 197 8.25 0.46 8.22
CA THR A 197 9.62 -0.01 8.43
C THR A 197 10.61 0.80 7.61
N PHE A 198 11.82 0.99 8.11
CA PHE A 198 12.78 1.95 7.56
C PHE A 198 14.22 1.43 7.68
N ASN A 199 15.06 1.81 6.71
CA ASN A 199 16.49 1.47 6.67
C ASN A 199 17.40 2.58 7.24
N SER A 200 16.85 3.76 7.55
CA SER A 200 17.59 4.88 8.17
C SER A 200 16.68 5.77 9.03
N PRO A 201 17.26 6.57 9.96
CA PRO A 201 16.50 7.56 10.73
C PRO A 201 15.83 8.62 9.84
N GLU A 202 16.47 9.01 8.75
CA GLU A 202 15.95 9.97 7.79
C GLU A 202 14.70 9.40 7.10
N ALA A 203 14.72 8.11 6.72
CA ALA A 203 13.59 7.43 6.10
C ALA A 203 12.39 7.37 7.06
N GLN A 204 12.59 7.08 8.36
CA GLN A 204 11.53 7.11 9.38
C GLN A 204 10.87 8.49 9.51
N ASN A 205 11.64 9.56 9.35
CA ASN A 205 11.19 10.94 9.44
C ASN A 205 10.69 11.50 8.09
N THR A 206 10.68 10.67 7.03
CA THR A 206 10.15 11.03 5.72
C THR A 206 8.76 10.42 5.55
N ILE A 207 7.73 11.26 5.61
CA ILE A 207 6.35 10.80 5.46
C ILE A 207 6.10 10.39 4.01
N LEU A 208 5.43 9.26 3.81
CA LEU A 208 5.00 8.81 2.49
C LEU A 208 3.79 9.61 2.02
N TYR A 209 3.91 10.28 0.89
CA TYR A 209 2.79 10.95 0.22
C TYR A 209 2.49 10.33 -1.14
N LYS A 210 1.20 10.20 -1.45
CA LYS A 210 0.70 9.87 -2.80
C LYS A 210 -0.26 10.94 -3.28
N TYR A 211 -0.28 11.16 -4.59
CA TYR A 211 -1.22 12.07 -5.23
C TYR A 211 -2.19 11.26 -6.08
N VAL A 212 -3.49 11.36 -5.76
CA VAL A 212 -4.56 10.64 -6.45
C VAL A 212 -5.58 11.67 -6.93
N LYS A 213 -5.70 11.85 -8.24
CA LYS A 213 -6.60 12.85 -8.85
C LYS A 213 -6.47 14.26 -8.23
N GLY A 214 -5.24 14.67 -7.91
CA GLY A 214 -4.95 15.97 -7.31
C GLY A 214 -5.15 16.06 -5.80
N VAL A 215 -5.55 14.97 -5.13
CA VAL A 215 -5.63 14.87 -3.67
C VAL A 215 -4.31 14.33 -3.13
N LYS A 216 -3.69 15.05 -2.19
CA LYS A 216 -2.45 14.66 -1.51
C LYS A 216 -2.78 13.85 -0.26
N ILE A 217 -2.37 12.60 -0.23
CA ILE A 217 -2.63 11.67 0.87
C ILE A 217 -1.30 11.35 1.58
N ALA A 218 -1.26 11.53 2.91
CA ALA A 218 -0.16 11.07 3.76
C ALA A 218 -0.45 9.67 4.29
N PHE A 219 0.55 8.79 4.30
CA PHE A 219 0.45 7.43 4.84
C PHE A 219 1.43 7.21 5.98
N LEU A 220 0.92 6.68 7.08
CA LEU A 220 1.70 6.26 8.25
C LEU A 220 1.29 4.83 8.67
N SER A 221 2.19 4.12 9.34
CA SER A 221 1.89 2.76 9.83
C SER A 221 2.61 2.46 11.13
N TYR A 222 1.93 1.79 12.06
CA TYR A 222 2.43 1.47 13.40
C TYR A 222 2.02 0.07 13.84
N THR A 223 2.84 -0.58 14.69
CA THR A 223 2.55 -1.90 15.27
C THR A 223 2.71 -1.92 16.78
N TYR A 224 1.94 -2.79 17.44
CA TYR A 224 2.03 -3.01 18.89
C TYR A 224 3.34 -3.66 19.33
N GLY A 225 4.05 -4.35 18.45
CA GLY A 225 5.26 -5.09 18.80
C GLY A 225 5.82 -5.93 17.67
N THR A 226 6.78 -6.79 18.02
CA THR A 226 7.60 -7.59 17.09
C THR A 226 7.71 -9.05 17.55
N ASN A 227 6.64 -9.64 18.11
CA ASN A 227 6.60 -11.03 18.61
C ASN A 227 7.75 -11.37 19.59
N GLY A 228 8.18 -10.38 20.38
CA GLY A 228 9.28 -10.55 21.34
C GLY A 228 10.68 -10.55 20.71
N ILE A 229 10.80 -10.35 19.42
CA ILE A 229 12.11 -10.13 18.76
C ILE A 229 12.52 -8.68 19.07
N PRO A 230 13.67 -8.47 19.76
CA PRO A 230 14.04 -7.12 20.14
C PRO A 230 14.41 -6.27 18.92
N VAL A 231 13.96 -5.02 18.92
CA VAL A 231 14.47 -4.01 17.98
C VAL A 231 15.96 -3.83 18.24
N PRO A 232 16.84 -3.94 17.23
CA PRO A 232 18.27 -3.87 17.44
C PRO A 232 18.72 -2.51 17.98
N SER A 233 19.61 -2.53 18.97
CA SER A 233 20.17 -1.30 19.56
C SER A 233 20.84 -0.42 18.51
N GLY A 234 20.52 0.89 18.53
CA GLY A 234 20.97 1.88 17.55
C GLY A 234 20.20 1.84 16.22
N LYS A 235 19.13 1.04 16.14
CA LYS A 235 18.24 0.94 15.00
C LYS A 235 16.76 1.09 15.41
N GLU A 236 16.50 1.83 16.46
CA GLU A 236 15.15 2.08 17.00
C GLU A 236 14.21 2.69 15.95
N TYR A 237 14.79 3.32 14.95
CA TYR A 237 14.09 3.89 13.79
C TYR A 237 13.52 2.84 12.83
N CYS A 238 14.01 1.58 12.89
CA CYS A 238 13.73 0.62 11.81
C CYS A 238 12.26 0.17 11.71
N ILE A 239 11.48 0.40 12.76
CA ILE A 239 10.06 0.07 12.80
C ILE A 239 9.30 1.05 13.70
N ASN A 240 8.14 1.51 13.25
CA ASN A 240 7.26 2.32 14.05
C ASN A 240 6.46 1.46 15.04
N LEU A 241 6.86 1.46 16.29
CA LEU A 241 6.05 0.91 17.38
C LEU A 241 4.96 1.91 17.78
N ILE A 242 3.82 1.39 18.28
CA ILE A 242 2.74 2.22 18.84
C ILE A 242 3.26 2.92 20.09
N ASP A 243 3.61 4.19 19.92
CA ASP A 243 3.97 5.13 20.97
C ASP A 243 3.25 6.46 20.69
N LYS A 244 2.46 6.96 21.65
CA LYS A 244 1.66 8.18 21.44
C LYS A 244 2.49 9.42 21.12
N ASN A 245 3.73 9.52 21.64
CA ASN A 245 4.61 10.66 21.35
C ASN A 245 5.16 10.56 19.91
N LEU A 246 5.59 9.36 19.49
CA LEU A 246 6.03 9.11 18.12
C LEU A 246 4.90 9.40 17.13
N ILE A 247 3.71 8.85 17.39
CA ILE A 247 2.52 9.06 16.54
C ILE A 247 2.19 10.54 16.43
N ALA A 248 2.10 11.27 17.55
CA ALA A 248 1.81 12.70 17.55
C ALA A 248 2.85 13.50 16.77
N SER A 249 4.15 13.21 16.97
CA SER A 249 5.23 13.90 16.27
C SER A 249 5.21 13.64 14.75
N GLN A 250 4.93 12.42 14.32
CA GLN A 250 4.87 12.09 12.89
C GLN A 250 3.59 12.62 12.23
N LEU A 251 2.44 12.65 12.94
CA LEU A 251 1.24 13.31 12.45
C LEU A 251 1.45 14.82 12.28
N GLU A 252 2.16 15.45 13.22
CA GLU A 252 2.50 16.87 13.11
C GLU A 252 3.47 17.11 11.94
N LEU A 253 4.46 16.24 11.75
CA LEU A 253 5.34 16.29 10.59
C LEU A 253 4.57 16.11 9.27
N ALA A 254 3.60 15.19 9.23
CA ALA A 254 2.76 14.99 8.07
C ALA A 254 1.97 16.26 7.70
N LYS A 255 1.42 16.97 8.68
CA LYS A 255 0.66 18.21 8.46
C LYS A 255 1.50 19.35 7.89
N GLN A 256 2.82 19.39 8.15
CA GLN A 256 3.70 20.46 7.63
C GLN A 256 3.71 20.53 6.10
N GLU A 257 3.48 19.40 5.45
CA GLU A 257 3.40 19.32 3.99
C GLU A 257 1.98 19.52 3.44
N ASN A 258 1.03 19.93 4.30
CA ASN A 258 -0.36 20.21 3.97
C ASN A 258 -1.03 19.10 3.13
N PRO A 259 -1.10 17.85 3.60
CA PRO A 259 -1.88 16.83 2.93
C PRO A 259 -3.37 17.16 3.02
N ASP A 260 -4.12 16.70 2.02
CA ASP A 260 -5.58 16.80 2.03
C ASP A 260 -6.20 15.73 2.93
N LEU A 261 -5.49 14.58 3.12
CA LEU A 261 -5.98 13.44 3.87
C LEU A 261 -4.79 12.70 4.51
N ILE A 262 -4.98 12.26 5.77
CA ILE A 262 -4.00 11.45 6.52
C ILE A 262 -4.60 10.08 6.79
N CYS A 263 -3.97 9.04 6.23
CA CYS A 263 -4.33 7.64 6.37
C CYS A 263 -3.31 6.93 7.27
N VAL A 264 -3.78 6.29 8.34
CA VAL A 264 -2.93 5.61 9.33
C VAL A 264 -3.29 4.13 9.40
N SER A 265 -2.33 3.25 9.15
CA SER A 265 -2.47 1.81 9.36
C SER A 265 -2.02 1.44 10.76
N MET A 266 -2.84 0.67 11.45
CA MET A 266 -2.61 0.24 12.84
C MET A 266 -2.63 -1.29 12.94
N HIS A 267 -1.50 -1.87 13.29
CA HIS A 267 -1.40 -3.30 13.58
C HIS A 267 -1.52 -3.50 15.08
N TRP A 268 -2.76 -3.80 15.55
CA TRP A 268 -3.18 -3.70 16.95
C TRP A 268 -4.26 -4.72 17.33
N GLY A 269 -4.70 -4.68 18.58
CA GLY A 269 -5.81 -5.50 19.08
C GLY A 269 -5.36 -6.87 19.58
N GLU A 270 -6.27 -7.84 19.53
CA GLU A 270 -6.07 -9.21 19.99
C GLU A 270 -6.41 -10.19 18.86
N GLU A 271 -5.54 -11.18 18.62
CA GLU A 271 -5.78 -12.21 17.62
C GLU A 271 -7.14 -12.91 17.82
N TYR A 272 -7.88 -13.07 16.72
CA TYR A 272 -9.15 -13.82 16.62
C TYR A 272 -10.33 -13.18 17.38
N ARG A 273 -10.22 -11.91 17.73
CA ARG A 273 -11.33 -11.10 18.25
C ARG A 273 -12.04 -10.38 17.12
N THR A 274 -13.37 -10.46 17.11
CA THR A 274 -14.23 -9.78 16.12
C THR A 274 -14.81 -8.46 16.64
N THR A 275 -14.34 -8.01 17.79
CA THR A 275 -14.76 -6.76 18.41
C THR A 275 -13.54 -6.03 18.96
N PRO A 276 -13.42 -4.73 18.69
CA PRO A 276 -12.28 -3.95 19.15
C PRO A 276 -12.28 -3.82 20.67
N ASN A 277 -11.12 -3.94 21.27
CA ASN A 277 -10.91 -3.68 22.68
C ASN A 277 -10.84 -2.18 22.99
N ASP A 278 -10.81 -1.84 24.27
CA ASP A 278 -10.82 -0.42 24.71
C ASP A 278 -9.54 0.31 24.26
N THR A 279 -8.39 -0.37 24.23
CA THR A 279 -7.13 0.22 23.75
C THR A 279 -7.21 0.61 22.27
N GLN A 280 -7.83 -0.22 21.42
CA GLN A 280 -8.04 0.13 20.00
C GLN A 280 -8.92 1.38 19.86
N LYS A 281 -10.01 1.47 20.65
CA LYS A 281 -10.91 2.63 20.63
C LYS A 281 -10.23 3.91 21.10
N GLU A 282 -9.50 3.84 22.23
CA GLU A 282 -8.72 4.96 22.76
C GLU A 282 -7.63 5.45 21.78
N LEU A 283 -6.96 4.53 21.09
CA LEU A 283 -5.97 4.88 20.07
C LEU A 283 -6.62 5.49 18.83
N ALA A 284 -7.80 4.99 18.43
CA ALA A 284 -8.55 5.59 17.32
C ALA A 284 -8.95 7.02 17.64
N ASP A 285 -9.49 7.27 18.85
CA ASP A 285 -9.82 8.62 19.31
C ASP A 285 -8.58 9.52 19.33
N PHE A 286 -7.46 9.03 19.86
CA PHE A 286 -6.19 9.75 19.88
C PHE A 286 -5.70 10.12 18.46
N LEU A 287 -5.74 9.18 17.51
CA LEU A 287 -5.33 9.39 16.13
C LEU A 287 -6.19 10.47 15.46
N PHE A 288 -7.52 10.39 15.61
CA PHE A 288 -8.44 11.38 15.04
C PHE A 288 -8.20 12.78 15.60
N GLN A 289 -8.02 12.91 16.92
CA GLN A 289 -7.73 14.19 17.57
C GLN A 289 -6.38 14.78 17.12
N ASN A 290 -5.42 13.94 16.74
CA ASN A 290 -4.12 14.36 16.24
C ASN A 290 -4.07 14.54 14.72
N GLY A 291 -5.20 14.38 14.01
CA GLY A 291 -5.32 14.76 12.59
C GLY A 291 -5.51 13.63 11.60
N ALA A 292 -5.48 12.35 12.02
CA ALA A 292 -5.83 11.25 11.13
C ALA A 292 -7.27 11.39 10.61
N ASP A 293 -7.51 10.99 9.36
CA ASP A 293 -8.82 10.99 8.72
C ASP A 293 -9.33 9.57 8.49
N ILE A 294 -8.41 8.65 8.13
CA ILE A 294 -8.71 7.24 7.90
C ILE A 294 -7.78 6.38 8.76
N ILE A 295 -8.36 5.41 9.45
CA ILE A 295 -7.63 4.42 10.26
C ILE A 295 -7.93 3.03 9.71
N LEU A 296 -6.88 2.30 9.34
CA LEU A 296 -6.93 0.96 8.76
C LEU A 296 -6.32 -0.03 9.75
N GLY A 297 -7.18 -0.80 10.44
CA GLY A 297 -6.75 -1.78 11.43
C GLY A 297 -6.41 -3.14 10.83
N ASN A 298 -5.46 -3.83 11.48
CA ASN A 298 -4.92 -5.14 11.12
C ASN A 298 -4.54 -5.92 12.36
N HIS A 299 -4.05 -7.16 12.27
CA HIS A 299 -3.53 -8.02 13.33
C HIS A 299 -4.50 -9.06 13.89
N SER A 300 -5.77 -8.78 14.06
CA SER A 300 -6.67 -9.77 14.67
C SER A 300 -6.88 -11.02 13.81
N HIS A 301 -6.45 -11.00 12.54
CA HIS A 301 -6.61 -12.04 11.53
C HIS A 301 -8.06 -12.40 11.21
N VAL A 302 -9.01 -11.66 11.77
CA VAL A 302 -10.45 -11.73 11.51
C VAL A 302 -10.97 -10.32 11.32
N LEU A 303 -12.12 -10.18 10.68
CA LEU A 303 -12.76 -8.89 10.51
C LEU A 303 -13.21 -8.32 11.87
N GLU A 304 -13.04 -7.01 12.05
CA GLU A 304 -13.66 -6.23 13.11
C GLU A 304 -14.50 -5.10 12.50
N PRO A 305 -15.45 -4.52 13.26
CA PRO A 305 -16.35 -3.49 12.75
C PRO A 305 -15.64 -2.30 12.11
N MET A 306 -16.37 -1.65 11.21
CA MET A 306 -15.99 -0.35 10.66
C MET A 306 -17.04 0.71 11.04
N GLU A 307 -16.61 1.95 11.16
CA GLU A 307 -17.50 3.06 11.46
C GLU A 307 -17.02 4.38 10.85
N LYS A 308 -17.98 5.16 10.40
CA LYS A 308 -17.78 6.56 10.03
C LYS A 308 -18.08 7.42 11.25
N ARG A 309 -17.21 8.40 11.54
CA ARG A 309 -17.33 9.28 12.69
C ARG A 309 -17.34 10.74 12.29
N THR A 310 -18.06 11.57 13.03
CA THR A 310 -17.86 13.01 13.01
C THR A 310 -16.94 13.39 14.18
N ILE A 311 -15.77 13.91 13.85
CA ILE A 311 -14.74 14.28 14.82
C ILE A 311 -14.85 15.77 15.10
N THR A 312 -15.05 16.12 16.35
CA THR A 312 -14.98 17.53 16.82
C THR A 312 -13.55 17.81 17.24
N LEU A 313 -12.91 18.78 16.59
CA LEU A 313 -11.55 19.21 16.91
C LEU A 313 -11.55 20.21 18.09
N GLU A 314 -10.36 20.48 18.67
CA GLU A 314 -10.21 21.38 19.81
C GLU A 314 -10.70 22.81 19.55
N ASP A 315 -10.65 23.28 18.30
CA ASP A 315 -11.16 24.59 17.89
C ASP A 315 -12.68 24.62 17.68
N GLY A 316 -13.38 23.50 17.90
CA GLY A 316 -14.82 23.34 17.75
C GLY A 316 -15.26 23.05 16.29
N THR A 317 -14.36 23.00 15.33
CA THR A 317 -14.67 22.57 13.97
C THR A 317 -14.89 21.06 13.90
N THR A 318 -15.56 20.59 12.84
CA THR A 318 -15.82 19.16 12.65
C THR A 318 -15.26 18.67 11.33
N LYS A 319 -14.77 17.43 11.34
CA LYS A 319 -14.38 16.69 10.13
C LYS A 319 -14.94 15.27 10.14
N ASP A 320 -15.02 14.66 8.95
CA ASP A 320 -15.31 13.24 8.84
C ASP A 320 -14.07 12.42 9.21
N GLY A 321 -14.27 11.31 9.89
CA GLY A 321 -13.29 10.28 10.17
C GLY A 321 -13.84 8.91 9.83
N PHE A 322 -12.98 7.99 9.45
CA PHE A 322 -13.34 6.60 9.18
C PHE A 322 -12.35 5.66 9.86
N VAL A 323 -12.86 4.62 10.51
CA VAL A 323 -12.03 3.53 11.04
C VAL A 323 -12.64 2.19 10.68
N ILE A 324 -11.79 1.25 10.23
CA ILE A 324 -12.04 -0.18 10.30
C ILE A 324 -11.06 -0.76 11.31
N TYR A 325 -11.54 -1.46 12.32
CA TYR A 325 -10.67 -1.93 13.41
C TYR A 325 -9.81 -3.11 13.03
N SER A 326 -10.28 -3.97 12.10
CA SER A 326 -9.47 -4.98 11.41
C SER A 326 -10.10 -5.40 10.09
N LEU A 327 -9.25 -5.54 9.08
CA LEU A 327 -9.58 -6.06 7.74
C LEU A 327 -9.42 -7.59 7.66
N GLY A 328 -8.99 -8.26 8.74
CA GLY A 328 -8.68 -9.69 8.72
C GLY A 328 -7.54 -10.06 7.78
N ASN A 329 -7.44 -11.34 7.43
CA ASN A 329 -6.42 -11.81 6.50
C ASN A 329 -6.85 -11.60 5.04
N PHE A 330 -6.09 -10.84 4.25
CA PHE A 330 -6.32 -10.82 2.80
C PHE A 330 -5.92 -12.14 2.16
N ILE A 331 -4.69 -12.60 2.41
CA ILE A 331 -4.26 -13.96 2.09
C ILE A 331 -3.58 -14.59 3.30
N SER A 332 -3.92 -15.84 3.61
CA SER A 332 -3.35 -16.58 4.72
C SER A 332 -3.58 -18.09 4.54
N GLY A 333 -2.70 -18.89 5.11
CA GLY A 333 -2.89 -20.34 5.25
C GLY A 333 -3.50 -20.73 6.60
N GLN A 334 -3.96 -19.81 7.41
CA GLN A 334 -4.61 -20.07 8.68
C GLN A 334 -5.94 -20.84 8.48
N VAL A 335 -6.29 -21.67 9.47
CA VAL A 335 -7.47 -22.55 9.40
C VAL A 335 -8.43 -22.36 10.58
N LYS A 336 -8.11 -21.45 11.49
CA LYS A 336 -8.98 -21.11 12.62
C LYS A 336 -10.27 -20.47 12.11
N GLU A 337 -11.34 -20.58 12.87
CA GLU A 337 -12.63 -19.99 12.48
C GLU A 337 -12.51 -18.49 12.19
N LEU A 338 -13.18 -18.02 11.17
CA LEU A 338 -13.21 -16.64 10.64
C LEU A 338 -11.89 -16.13 10.03
N THR A 339 -10.77 -16.86 10.15
CA THR A 339 -9.49 -16.41 9.56
C THR A 339 -9.42 -16.51 8.04
N LYS A 340 -10.45 -17.10 7.42
CA LYS A 340 -10.63 -17.18 5.96
C LYS A 340 -11.58 -16.13 5.42
N ASP A 341 -12.36 -15.50 6.31
CA ASP A 341 -13.31 -14.45 5.97
C ASP A 341 -12.57 -13.12 5.92
N THR A 342 -12.69 -12.43 4.81
CA THR A 342 -12.03 -11.15 4.59
C THR A 342 -12.85 -10.27 3.66
N ALA A 343 -12.35 -9.07 3.41
CA ALA A 343 -13.01 -8.14 2.50
C ALA A 343 -11.99 -7.24 1.79
N ILE A 344 -12.38 -6.74 0.62
CA ILE A 344 -11.80 -5.50 0.08
C ILE A 344 -12.72 -4.37 0.52
N LEU A 345 -12.22 -3.48 1.37
CA LEU A 345 -12.90 -2.24 1.71
C LEU A 345 -12.76 -1.26 0.55
N ASN A 346 -13.86 -0.68 0.10
CA ASN A 346 -13.91 0.37 -0.92
C ASN A 346 -14.39 1.67 -0.31
N LEU A 347 -13.53 2.68 -0.33
CA LEU A 347 -13.89 4.04 0.07
C LEU A 347 -14.02 4.91 -1.17
N THR A 348 -15.10 5.70 -1.26
CA THR A 348 -15.23 6.79 -2.22
C THR A 348 -15.04 8.10 -1.47
N ILE A 349 -14.08 8.90 -1.92
CA ILE A 349 -13.63 10.11 -1.22
C ILE A 349 -13.67 11.28 -2.20
N THR A 350 -14.26 12.39 -1.77
CA THR A 350 -14.33 13.62 -2.57
C THR A 350 -13.66 14.77 -1.84
N LYS A 351 -12.78 15.49 -2.56
CA LYS A 351 -12.29 16.81 -2.20
C LYS A 351 -13.16 17.85 -2.90
N ASN A 352 -13.84 18.69 -2.15
CA ASN A 352 -14.60 19.81 -2.70
C ASN A 352 -13.63 20.85 -3.29
N GLY A 353 -13.81 21.20 -4.56
CA GLY A 353 -12.91 22.10 -5.26
C GLY A 353 -12.89 23.52 -4.70
N GLU A 354 -14.03 24.01 -4.23
CA GLU A 354 -14.18 25.36 -3.70
C GLU A 354 -13.60 25.52 -2.29
N THR A 355 -13.93 24.57 -1.39
CA THR A 355 -13.61 24.65 0.03
C THR A 355 -12.38 23.86 0.43
N GLY A 356 -11.91 22.96 -0.41
CA GLY A 356 -10.86 21.98 -0.10
C GLY A 356 -11.29 20.90 0.90
N LYS A 357 -12.55 20.92 1.36
CA LYS A 357 -13.04 19.95 2.36
C LYS A 357 -13.07 18.54 1.78
N ILE A 358 -12.52 17.60 2.54
CA ILE A 358 -12.62 16.16 2.25
C ILE A 358 -13.91 15.59 2.85
N THR A 359 -14.61 14.76 2.07
CA THR A 359 -15.72 13.93 2.53
C THR A 359 -15.49 12.47 2.15
N ILE A 360 -15.83 11.56 3.06
CA ILE A 360 -15.88 10.12 2.78
C ILE A 360 -17.31 9.80 2.41
N ASP A 361 -17.59 9.78 1.11
CA ASP A 361 -18.96 9.71 0.59
C ASP A 361 -19.57 8.33 0.79
N ASN A 362 -18.77 7.29 0.56
CA ASN A 362 -19.19 5.90 0.70
C ASN A 362 -18.08 5.06 1.32
N ALA A 363 -18.50 4.08 2.13
CA ALA A 363 -17.67 3.00 2.63
C ALA A 363 -18.45 1.70 2.41
N SER A 364 -17.98 0.91 1.48
CA SER A 364 -18.56 -0.40 1.13
C SER A 364 -17.48 -1.46 1.13
N TYR A 365 -17.86 -2.74 1.05
CA TYR A 365 -16.89 -3.83 1.02
C TYR A 365 -17.30 -4.93 0.04
N ILE A 366 -16.33 -5.66 -0.48
CA ILE A 366 -16.53 -6.88 -1.25
C ILE A 366 -16.18 -8.03 -0.32
N PRO A 367 -17.18 -8.88 0.07
CA PRO A 367 -16.92 -10.00 0.97
C PRO A 367 -16.16 -11.09 0.23
N LEU A 368 -15.07 -11.56 0.83
CA LEU A 368 -14.16 -12.53 0.24
C LEU A 368 -13.96 -13.73 1.16
N TYR A 369 -13.59 -14.85 0.56
CA TYR A 369 -13.26 -16.09 1.26
C TYR A 369 -11.96 -16.70 0.74
N MET A 370 -10.99 -16.95 1.62
CA MET A 370 -9.78 -17.69 1.28
C MET A 370 -10.09 -19.17 1.15
N TYR A 371 -10.35 -19.61 -0.07
CA TYR A 371 -10.67 -20.99 -0.40
C TYR A 371 -9.43 -21.80 -0.71
N LYS A 372 -9.41 -23.06 -0.26
CA LYS A 372 -8.41 -24.05 -0.66
C LYS A 372 -9.12 -25.25 -1.26
N SER A 373 -8.92 -25.47 -2.55
CA SER A 373 -9.45 -26.64 -3.27
C SER A 373 -8.65 -27.91 -2.93
N SER A 374 -9.13 -29.05 -3.46
CA SER A 374 -8.40 -30.32 -3.38
C SER A 374 -7.36 -30.51 -4.48
N ALA A 375 -7.10 -29.50 -5.31
CA ALA A 375 -6.08 -29.57 -6.34
C ALA A 375 -4.68 -29.77 -5.74
N SER A 376 -3.80 -30.44 -6.47
CA SER A 376 -2.43 -30.69 -6.04
C SER A 376 -1.53 -29.47 -6.12
N THR A 377 -1.85 -28.51 -6.96
CA THR A 377 -1.17 -27.23 -7.17
C THR A 377 -2.19 -26.15 -7.48
N LYS A 378 -1.85 -24.88 -7.22
CA LYS A 378 -2.74 -23.72 -7.43
C LYS A 378 -4.10 -23.90 -6.74
N ALA A 379 -4.05 -24.49 -5.55
CA ALA A 379 -5.23 -24.86 -4.77
C ALA A 379 -5.86 -23.68 -4.03
N PHE A 380 -5.04 -22.69 -3.63
CA PHE A 380 -5.52 -21.50 -2.92
C PHE A 380 -6.12 -20.49 -3.89
N LYS A 381 -7.31 -19.97 -3.55
CA LYS A 381 -7.98 -18.90 -4.31
C LYS A 381 -8.70 -17.98 -3.36
N LEU A 382 -8.67 -16.71 -3.64
CA LEU A 382 -9.45 -15.71 -2.95
C LEU A 382 -10.75 -15.53 -3.75
N LEU A 383 -11.86 -16.05 -3.23
CA LEU A 383 -13.16 -16.03 -3.90
C LEU A 383 -13.96 -14.78 -3.54
N ASP A 384 -14.57 -14.13 -4.54
CA ASP A 384 -15.65 -13.17 -4.31
C ASP A 384 -16.94 -13.93 -3.97
N ILE A 385 -17.37 -13.82 -2.72
CA ILE A 385 -18.52 -14.58 -2.19
C ILE A 385 -19.80 -14.29 -2.98
N ASN A 386 -20.07 -13.02 -3.26
CA ASN A 386 -21.31 -12.63 -3.97
C ASN A 386 -21.32 -13.13 -5.41
N LYS A 387 -20.18 -13.04 -6.10
CA LYS A 387 -20.01 -13.55 -7.46
C LYS A 387 -20.25 -15.07 -7.52
N GLU A 388 -19.63 -15.82 -6.61
CA GLU A 388 -19.75 -17.27 -6.57
C GLU A 388 -21.16 -17.75 -6.20
N ILE A 389 -21.83 -17.09 -5.25
CA ILE A 389 -23.22 -17.36 -4.90
C ILE A 389 -24.13 -17.12 -6.13
N SER A 390 -23.98 -15.97 -6.78
CA SER A 390 -24.77 -15.61 -7.97
C SER A 390 -24.56 -16.60 -9.13
N ALA A 391 -23.32 -17.02 -9.36
CA ALA A 391 -22.99 -18.01 -10.38
C ALA A 391 -23.65 -19.37 -10.10
N TYR A 392 -23.66 -19.82 -8.85
CA TYR A 392 -24.30 -21.07 -8.45
C TYR A 392 -25.83 -21.00 -8.62
N GLU A 393 -26.48 -19.93 -8.17
CA GLU A 393 -27.93 -19.74 -8.29
C GLU A 393 -28.36 -19.62 -9.75
N ALA A 394 -27.54 -19.02 -10.60
CA ALA A 394 -27.75 -18.96 -12.05
C ALA A 394 -27.42 -20.29 -12.78
N GLN A 395 -27.01 -21.34 -12.07
CA GLN A 395 -26.58 -22.62 -12.64
C GLN A 395 -25.48 -22.49 -13.71
N SER A 396 -24.53 -21.57 -13.49
CA SER A 396 -23.38 -21.40 -14.37
C SER A 396 -22.56 -22.69 -14.45
N PRO A 397 -22.03 -23.07 -15.64
CA PRO A 397 -21.15 -24.23 -15.78
C PRO A 397 -19.86 -24.16 -14.93
N GLU A 398 -19.44 -22.96 -14.58
CA GLU A 398 -18.21 -22.68 -13.78
C GLU A 398 -18.51 -22.51 -12.31
N ALA A 399 -19.78 -22.67 -11.88
CA ALA A 399 -20.19 -22.47 -10.49
C ALA A 399 -19.48 -23.45 -9.54
N VAL A 400 -19.23 -22.99 -8.33
CA VAL A 400 -18.69 -23.81 -7.25
C VAL A 400 -19.62 -24.97 -6.91
N SER A 401 -19.11 -26.00 -6.22
CA SER A 401 -19.92 -27.11 -5.73
C SER A 401 -20.95 -26.65 -4.68
N THR A 402 -22.05 -27.42 -4.53
CA THR A 402 -23.06 -27.16 -3.50
C THR A 402 -22.46 -27.03 -2.09
N THR A 403 -21.44 -27.81 -1.77
CA THR A 403 -20.74 -27.72 -0.47
C THR A 403 -20.06 -26.36 -0.30
N VAL A 404 -19.36 -25.87 -1.33
CA VAL A 404 -18.69 -24.57 -1.30
C VAL A 404 -19.74 -23.45 -1.25
N TYR A 405 -20.80 -23.52 -2.08
CA TYR A 405 -21.91 -22.57 -2.05
C TYR A 405 -22.49 -22.41 -0.64
N ASN A 406 -22.86 -23.53 0.01
CA ASN A 406 -23.40 -23.49 1.38
C ASN A 406 -22.41 -22.87 2.39
N THR A 407 -21.12 -23.13 2.22
CA THR A 407 -20.07 -22.48 3.02
C THR A 407 -20.11 -20.98 2.79
N LEU A 408 -20.06 -20.52 1.53
CA LEU A 408 -20.02 -19.10 1.19
C LEU A 408 -21.26 -18.33 1.68
N VAL A 409 -22.46 -18.93 1.59
CA VAL A 409 -23.69 -18.34 2.14
C VAL A 409 -23.59 -18.15 3.66
N ASN A 410 -23.05 -19.13 4.39
CA ASN A 410 -22.86 -19.05 5.83
C ASN A 410 -21.82 -17.98 6.19
N GLU A 411 -20.66 -17.95 5.51
CA GLU A 411 -19.60 -16.99 5.80
C GLU A 411 -20.02 -15.55 5.42
N LEU A 412 -20.79 -15.36 4.35
CA LEU A 412 -21.41 -14.07 4.02
C LEU A 412 -22.24 -13.53 5.18
N GLY A 413 -23.07 -14.39 5.80
CA GLY A 413 -23.87 -14.01 6.97
C GLY A 413 -23.02 -13.57 8.17
N LYS A 414 -21.86 -14.21 8.39
CA LYS A 414 -20.91 -13.82 9.45
C LYS A 414 -20.24 -12.48 9.15
N ILE A 415 -19.77 -12.28 7.90
CA ILE A 415 -19.17 -11.03 7.45
C ILE A 415 -20.14 -9.87 7.62
N LYS A 416 -21.38 -10.01 7.14
CA LYS A 416 -22.43 -9.00 7.29
C LYS A 416 -22.74 -8.67 8.75
N LYS A 417 -22.71 -9.65 9.64
CA LYS A 417 -22.90 -9.42 11.08
C LYS A 417 -21.79 -8.57 11.68
N ILE A 418 -20.57 -8.64 11.16
CA ILE A 418 -19.41 -7.89 11.67
C ILE A 418 -19.34 -6.50 11.03
N LEU A 419 -19.40 -6.43 9.70
CA LEU A 419 -19.20 -5.19 8.94
C LEU A 419 -20.49 -4.39 8.68
N GLY A 420 -21.66 -4.99 8.91
CA GLY A 420 -22.97 -4.40 8.60
C GLY A 420 -23.52 -4.88 7.25
N GLU A 421 -24.83 -4.74 7.06
CA GLU A 421 -25.48 -4.91 5.77
C GLU A 421 -25.13 -3.76 4.83
N GLN A 422 -25.03 -4.05 3.51
CA GLN A 422 -24.79 -3.06 2.45
C GLN A 422 -26.04 -2.88 1.59
#